data_4174a0c9aba5d917f797786087c56390
#
_entry.id   4174a0c9aba5d917f797786087c56390
#
_cell.length_a   1.000
_cell.length_b   1.000
_cell.length_c   1.000
_cell.angle_alpha   90.00
_cell.angle_beta   90.00
_cell.angle_gamma   90.00
#
_symmetry.space_group_name_H-M   'P 1'
#
loop_
_entity.id
_entity.type
_entity.pdbx_description
1 polymer ?
#
loop_
_entity_poly.entity_id
_entity_poly.type
_entity_poly.pdbx_seq_one_letter_code
_entity_poly.pdbx_strand_id
1 'polypeptide(L)'
;MKRMYSLILSLGLGWMPCLSAKQLVSDATIAMQKQNTEIFELPNKIPVIYRRIEGTEIVQIATAMAYGEAHVPAKQQPALGVLFELMKRGTKTWPKDKLYALMEKYASGVSCGASIETSACSMATLEEYFPELLPVYASVLQEPAFDPTEGQLILQQSEAALKSMTQNPEAYVNEVVNSVFYGSSHPYWTPNAKELEHLKKLQLKDLPALHAEVMKKSRKVIVVVAGMPKDKLQKLLTQHLARLPQGTSELKAPAYPKFQAKQSFALADRDIPTAYVRAKFSLPSYTSPDAAAVNLLIRILSEELESEVRTKRSLSYAVYAQQISLAMGLGLIHASTSNPQATLEAIAPVVKKLREVKMSKEDLERHKTVFATGYFLTLEEHSSLASSLASSYLYYGNVERLYQMPREFEKVTPEDIQRLAKEYFKNFRLGVVYKEKSFQKTWADAFLKTLN
;
A
#
# COMPACT_ATOMS: atom_id res chain seq x y z
N MET A 1 23.31 -57.10 0.57
CA MET A 1 23.46 -55.67 0.41
C MET A 1 23.92 -55.37 -1.01
N LYS A 2 23.05 -55.41 -1.98
CA LYS A 2 23.18 -54.93 -3.38
C LYS A 2 21.83 -55.14 -4.04
N ARG A 3 21.21 -54.07 -4.51
CA ARG A 3 19.98 -53.91 -5.31
C ARG A 3 18.96 -53.00 -4.60
N MET A 4 19.19 -51.68 -4.76
CA MET A 4 18.11 -50.72 -4.72
C MET A 4 18.62 -49.33 -5.19
N TYR A 5 19.18 -49.28 -6.40
CA TYR A 5 19.43 -48.01 -7.13
C TYR A 5 19.27 -48.32 -8.61
N SER A 6 18.07 -48.30 -9.13
CA SER A 6 17.86 -48.21 -10.57
C SER A 6 16.32 -48.16 -10.84
N LEU A 7 15.69 -47.04 -10.57
CA LEU A 7 14.37 -46.69 -11.12
C LEU A 7 14.03 -45.22 -10.86
N ILE A 8 14.90 -44.30 -11.25
CA ILE A 8 14.53 -42.90 -11.40
C ILE A 8 15.32 -42.41 -12.62
N LEU A 9 14.77 -42.54 -13.81
CA LEU A 9 15.15 -41.75 -15.00
C LEU A 9 14.32 -42.21 -16.20
N SER A 10 13.06 -41.77 -16.25
CA SER A 10 12.28 -41.60 -17.49
C SER A 10 10.88 -41.05 -17.18
N LEU A 11 10.79 -39.98 -16.35
CA LEU A 11 9.61 -39.14 -16.41
C LEU A 11 10.00 -37.97 -17.32
N GLY A 12 9.53 -38.05 -18.55
CA GLY A 12 9.69 -37.03 -19.54
C GLY A 12 9.36 -35.66 -18.99
N LEU A 13 10.14 -34.70 -19.40
CA LEU A 13 9.79 -33.27 -19.41
C LEU A 13 8.54 -33.13 -20.30
N GLY A 14 7.40 -33.63 -19.78
CA GLY A 14 6.11 -33.28 -20.32
C GLY A 14 5.96 -31.78 -20.08
N TRP A 15 5.75 -31.05 -21.14
CA TRP A 15 5.28 -29.67 -21.08
C TRP A 15 4.13 -29.62 -20.08
N MET A 16 4.36 -29.06 -18.90
CA MET A 16 3.24 -28.67 -18.04
C MET A 16 2.49 -27.60 -18.84
N PRO A 17 1.23 -27.85 -19.22
CA PRO A 17 0.47 -26.81 -19.89
C PRO A 17 0.45 -25.60 -18.95
N CYS A 18 0.86 -24.45 -19.45
CA CYS A 18 0.70 -23.20 -18.73
C CYS A 18 -0.78 -23.07 -18.40
N LEU A 19 -1.13 -23.17 -17.10
CA LEU A 19 -2.51 -23.04 -16.67
C LEU A 19 -3.02 -21.68 -17.15
N SER A 20 -4.12 -21.67 -17.91
CA SER A 20 -4.72 -20.41 -18.33
C SER A 20 -5.23 -19.65 -17.10
N ALA A 21 -5.34 -18.33 -17.15
CA ALA A 21 -5.89 -17.52 -16.06
C ALA A 21 -7.26 -18.07 -15.59
N LYS A 22 -8.04 -18.63 -16.49
CA LYS A 22 -9.32 -19.26 -16.23
C LYS A 22 -9.22 -20.50 -15.33
N GLN A 23 -8.16 -21.30 -15.45
CA GLN A 23 -7.93 -22.46 -14.58
C GLN A 23 -7.47 -22.05 -13.18
N LEU A 24 -6.68 -20.97 -13.07
CA LEU A 24 -6.22 -20.44 -11.78
C LEU A 24 -7.36 -19.78 -10.99
N VAL A 25 -8.41 -19.33 -11.66
CA VAL A 25 -9.54 -18.58 -11.06
C VAL A 25 -10.83 -19.41 -11.09
N SER A 26 -10.73 -20.72 -10.90
CA SER A 26 -11.91 -21.60 -10.81
C SER A 26 -12.76 -21.27 -9.57
N ASP A 27 -14.06 -21.62 -9.64
CA ASP A 27 -14.95 -21.49 -8.47
C ASP A 27 -14.44 -22.26 -7.26
N ALA A 28 -13.81 -23.42 -7.49
CA ALA A 28 -13.20 -24.23 -6.45
C ALA A 28 -12.02 -23.50 -5.79
N THR A 29 -11.17 -22.81 -6.56
CA THR A 29 -10.06 -22.03 -6.02
C THR A 29 -10.57 -20.88 -5.17
N ILE A 30 -11.58 -20.13 -5.64
CA ILE A 30 -12.19 -19.04 -4.88
C ILE A 30 -12.89 -19.56 -3.61
N ALA A 31 -13.62 -20.68 -3.71
CA ALA A 31 -14.27 -21.29 -2.57
C ALA A 31 -13.26 -21.73 -1.50
N MET A 32 -12.16 -22.36 -1.91
CA MET A 32 -11.08 -22.76 -1.02
C MET A 32 -10.44 -21.55 -0.31
N GLN A 33 -10.18 -20.46 -1.05
CA GLN A 33 -9.63 -19.24 -0.47
C GLN A 33 -10.61 -18.53 0.48
N LYS A 34 -11.91 -18.62 0.23
CA LYS A 34 -12.96 -18.08 1.09
C LYS A 34 -13.30 -18.99 2.29
N GLN A 35 -13.09 -20.29 2.13
CA GLN A 35 -13.31 -21.27 3.18
C GLN A 35 -12.58 -20.85 4.45
N ASN A 36 -13.22 -21.02 5.62
CA ASN A 36 -12.68 -20.64 6.92
C ASN A 36 -12.46 -19.11 7.12
N THR A 37 -13.14 -18.27 6.35
CA THR A 37 -13.23 -16.83 6.66
C THR A 37 -14.58 -16.54 7.29
N GLU A 38 -14.57 -16.14 8.54
CA GLU A 38 -15.75 -15.82 9.31
C GLU A 38 -15.71 -14.38 9.81
N ILE A 39 -16.89 -13.77 9.95
CA ILE A 39 -17.03 -12.43 10.54
C ILE A 39 -17.94 -12.55 11.76
N PHE A 40 -17.49 -12.01 12.88
CA PHE A 40 -18.30 -11.86 14.09
C PHE A 40 -18.01 -10.51 14.75
N GLU A 41 -18.83 -10.08 15.69
CA GLU A 41 -18.67 -8.83 16.40
C GLU A 41 -18.25 -9.05 17.85
N LEU A 42 -17.37 -8.18 18.36
CA LEU A 42 -17.11 -8.05 19.78
C LEU A 42 -18.27 -7.29 20.47
N PRO A 43 -18.39 -7.35 21.81
CA PRO A 43 -19.44 -6.61 22.55
C PRO A 43 -19.47 -5.10 22.28
N ASN A 44 -18.33 -4.50 21.96
CA ASN A 44 -18.15 -3.09 21.58
C ASN A 44 -18.50 -2.78 20.11
N LYS A 45 -19.09 -3.74 19.37
CA LYS A 45 -19.49 -3.62 17.96
C LYS A 45 -18.33 -3.48 16.96
N ILE A 46 -17.12 -3.82 17.37
CA ILE A 46 -16.01 -3.92 16.42
C ILE A 46 -16.12 -5.27 15.70
N PRO A 47 -16.22 -5.27 14.35
CA PRO A 47 -16.22 -6.50 13.59
C PRO A 47 -14.84 -7.16 13.64
N VAL A 48 -14.83 -8.46 13.77
CA VAL A 48 -13.65 -9.31 13.68
C VAL A 48 -13.77 -10.19 12.44
N ILE A 49 -12.81 -10.06 11.54
CA ILE A 49 -12.63 -10.96 10.42
C ILE A 49 -11.63 -12.02 10.86
N TYR A 50 -12.09 -13.25 10.98
CA TYR A 50 -11.26 -14.38 11.33
C TYR A 50 -11.03 -15.27 10.13
N ARG A 51 -9.78 -15.39 9.70
CA ARG A 51 -9.34 -16.34 8.67
C ARG A 51 -8.62 -17.49 9.34
N ARG A 52 -9.25 -18.66 9.37
CA ARG A 52 -8.64 -19.87 9.90
C ARG A 52 -7.76 -20.54 8.85
N ILE A 53 -6.52 -20.86 9.24
CA ILE A 53 -5.58 -21.64 8.44
C ILE A 53 -5.13 -22.81 9.29
N GLU A 54 -5.62 -24.01 8.95
CA GLU A 54 -5.28 -25.22 9.70
C GLU A 54 -3.77 -25.54 9.57
N GLY A 55 -3.17 -25.97 10.68
CA GLY A 55 -1.75 -26.37 10.72
C GLY A 55 -0.75 -25.21 10.81
N THR A 56 -1.21 -23.95 10.79
CA THR A 56 -0.31 -22.82 11.09
C THR A 56 -0.16 -22.63 12.60
N GLU A 57 1.07 -22.40 13.02
CA GLU A 57 1.38 -22.00 14.42
C GLU A 57 1.47 -20.47 14.53
N ILE A 58 1.38 -19.73 13.43
CA ILE A 58 1.49 -18.27 13.41
C ILE A 58 0.11 -17.67 13.62
N VAL A 59 0.02 -16.69 14.52
CA VAL A 59 -1.12 -15.79 14.68
C VAL A 59 -0.71 -14.41 14.19
N GLN A 60 -1.41 -13.92 13.18
CA GLN A 60 -1.34 -12.53 12.73
C GLN A 60 -2.61 -11.82 13.19
N ILE A 61 -2.47 -10.76 13.99
CA ILE A 61 -3.58 -9.86 14.34
C ILE A 61 -3.31 -8.47 13.79
N ALA A 62 -4.34 -7.81 13.28
CA ALA A 62 -4.29 -6.41 12.87
C ALA A 62 -5.59 -5.69 13.30
N THR A 63 -5.45 -4.51 13.90
CA THR A 63 -6.57 -3.57 14.12
C THR A 63 -6.40 -2.44 13.12
N ALA A 64 -7.21 -2.45 12.08
CA ALA A 64 -7.20 -1.43 11.04
C ALA A 64 -8.32 -0.39 11.29
N MET A 65 -8.03 0.86 10.98
CA MET A 65 -8.84 2.03 11.28
C MET A 65 -9.05 2.86 10.02
N ALA A 66 -10.29 3.22 9.69
CA ALA A 66 -10.62 4.17 8.62
C ALA A 66 -10.34 5.61 9.11
N TYR A 67 -9.10 5.90 9.47
CA TYR A 67 -8.65 7.18 9.99
C TYR A 67 -7.17 7.35 9.71
N GLY A 68 -6.81 8.29 8.89
CA GLY A 68 -5.44 8.59 8.49
C GLY A 68 -5.19 10.09 8.40
N GLU A 69 -4.10 10.49 7.77
CA GLU A 69 -3.67 11.89 7.62
C GLU A 69 -4.73 12.78 6.98
N ALA A 70 -5.49 12.25 6.01
CA ALA A 70 -6.57 13.01 5.36
C ALA A 70 -7.77 13.33 6.28
N HIS A 71 -7.85 12.73 7.46
CA HIS A 71 -8.91 12.98 8.44
C HIS A 71 -8.58 14.08 9.44
N VAL A 72 -7.35 14.56 9.44
CA VAL A 72 -6.90 15.64 10.32
C VAL A 72 -6.46 16.86 9.51
N PRO A 73 -6.54 18.07 10.09
CA PRO A 73 -5.99 19.26 9.45
C PRO A 73 -4.49 19.09 9.13
N ALA A 74 -4.01 19.69 8.04
CA ALA A 74 -2.62 19.58 7.59
C ALA A 74 -1.58 19.82 8.71
N LYS A 75 -1.85 20.77 9.62
CA LYS A 75 -0.99 21.04 10.77
C LYS A 75 -0.87 19.90 11.79
N GLN A 76 -1.81 18.95 11.78
CA GLN A 76 -1.84 17.80 12.67
C GLN A 76 -1.42 16.49 11.97
N GLN A 77 -1.24 16.48 10.64
CA GLN A 77 -0.86 15.27 9.92
C GLN A 77 0.43 14.64 10.46
N PRO A 78 1.54 15.39 10.70
CA PRO A 78 2.74 14.81 11.28
C PRO A 78 2.54 14.24 12.68
N ALA A 79 1.58 14.79 13.44
CA ALA A 79 1.28 14.31 14.79
C ALA A 79 0.74 12.88 14.80
N LEU A 80 0.05 12.45 13.73
CA LEU A 80 -0.40 11.04 13.62
C LEU A 80 0.78 10.08 13.53
N GLY A 81 1.78 10.37 12.70
CA GLY A 81 3.00 9.55 12.61
C GLY A 81 3.70 9.44 13.97
N VAL A 82 3.92 10.58 14.64
CA VAL A 82 4.52 10.63 15.98
C VAL A 82 3.68 9.86 17.00
N LEU A 83 2.35 10.00 16.96
CA LEU A 83 1.43 9.29 17.84
C LEU A 83 1.57 7.77 17.72
N PHE A 84 1.47 7.24 16.50
CA PHE A 84 1.53 5.78 16.27
C PHE A 84 2.91 5.20 16.58
N GLU A 85 3.99 5.96 16.37
CA GLU A 85 5.33 5.58 16.81
C GLU A 85 5.44 5.55 18.35
N LEU A 86 4.89 6.56 19.02
CA LEU A 86 4.96 6.67 20.48
C LEU A 86 4.11 5.62 21.19
N MET A 87 2.99 5.20 20.62
CA MET A 87 2.15 4.14 21.16
C MET A 87 2.93 2.84 21.42
N LYS A 88 3.94 2.53 20.61
CA LYS A 88 4.79 1.33 20.72
C LYS A 88 5.92 1.46 21.72
N ARG A 89 6.16 2.65 22.27
CA ARG A 89 7.31 2.95 23.15
C ARG A 89 7.02 2.73 24.64
N GLY A 90 5.99 1.96 24.95
CA GLY A 90 5.57 1.63 26.30
C GLY A 90 4.13 2.00 26.57
N THR A 91 3.52 1.34 27.51
CA THR A 91 2.13 1.55 27.95
C THR A 91 2.11 1.79 29.45
N LYS A 92 0.93 2.17 30.00
CA LYS A 92 0.77 2.34 31.45
C LYS A 92 1.05 1.05 32.20
N THR A 93 0.64 -0.10 31.64
CA THR A 93 0.83 -1.42 32.24
C THR A 93 2.22 -2.01 31.93
N TRP A 94 2.75 -1.74 30.75
CA TRP A 94 4.02 -2.27 30.25
C TRP A 94 5.00 -1.15 29.94
N PRO A 95 5.83 -0.69 30.91
CA PRO A 95 6.92 0.24 30.62
C PRO A 95 7.81 -0.25 29.49
N LYS A 96 8.42 0.66 28.73
CA LYS A 96 9.18 0.38 27.50
C LYS A 96 10.11 -0.82 27.62
N ASP A 97 10.97 -0.84 28.65
CA ASP A 97 11.96 -1.89 28.80
C ASP A 97 11.35 -3.27 29.01
N LYS A 98 10.25 -3.33 29.79
CA LYS A 98 9.50 -4.58 30.01
C LYS A 98 8.77 -5.02 28.74
N LEU A 99 8.18 -4.09 28.01
CA LEU A 99 7.51 -4.36 26.74
C LEU A 99 8.51 -4.92 25.72
N TYR A 100 9.66 -4.29 25.57
CA TYR A 100 10.68 -4.71 24.62
C TYR A 100 11.31 -6.04 25.00
N ALA A 101 11.67 -6.24 26.27
CA ALA A 101 12.19 -7.52 26.75
C ALA A 101 11.19 -8.67 26.51
N LEU A 102 9.88 -8.42 26.69
CA LEU A 102 8.85 -9.42 26.41
C LEU A 102 8.75 -9.72 24.92
N MET A 103 8.74 -8.67 24.06
CA MET A 103 8.70 -8.84 22.62
C MET A 103 9.94 -9.57 22.09
N GLU A 104 11.13 -9.25 22.60
CA GLU A 104 12.38 -9.93 22.26
C GLU A 104 12.36 -11.41 22.67
N LYS A 105 11.92 -11.70 23.92
CA LYS A 105 11.79 -13.07 24.43
C LYS A 105 10.98 -13.97 23.49
N TYR A 106 9.92 -13.45 22.87
CA TYR A 106 9.02 -14.20 22.00
C TYR A 106 9.25 -13.94 20.50
N ALA A 107 10.35 -13.29 20.13
CA ALA A 107 10.64 -12.88 18.75
C ALA A 107 9.43 -12.25 18.06
N SER A 108 8.69 -11.39 18.78
CA SER A 108 7.46 -10.74 18.35
C SER A 108 7.62 -9.22 18.38
N GLY A 109 6.62 -8.49 17.94
CA GLY A 109 6.61 -7.03 17.99
C GLY A 109 5.27 -6.45 17.59
N VAL A 110 4.94 -5.29 18.17
CA VAL A 110 3.77 -4.51 17.74
C VAL A 110 4.23 -3.44 16.76
N SER A 111 3.68 -3.46 15.56
CA SER A 111 3.86 -2.43 14.55
C SER A 111 2.61 -1.55 14.48
N CYS A 112 2.76 -0.24 14.57
CA CYS A 112 1.68 0.72 14.39
C CYS A 112 2.11 1.81 13.41
N GLY A 113 1.16 2.31 12.61
CA GLY A 113 1.42 3.39 11.67
C GLY A 113 0.13 4.02 11.14
N ALA A 114 0.26 5.24 10.64
CA ALA A 114 -0.76 5.94 9.90
C ALA A 114 -0.33 6.13 8.45
N SER A 115 -1.30 6.10 7.55
CA SER A 115 -1.14 6.45 6.14
C SER A 115 -2.13 7.55 5.77
N ILE A 116 -2.23 7.87 4.49
CA ILE A 116 -3.11 8.95 4.01
C ILE A 116 -4.57 8.77 4.48
N GLU A 117 -5.14 7.59 4.35
CA GLU A 117 -6.57 7.35 4.63
C GLU A 117 -6.82 6.46 5.83
N THR A 118 -5.88 5.61 6.17
CA THR A 118 -6.05 4.58 7.19
C THR A 118 -4.89 4.57 8.17
N SER A 119 -5.10 3.98 9.32
CA SER A 119 -4.04 3.60 10.24
C SER A 119 -4.26 2.18 10.73
N ALA A 120 -3.21 1.54 11.21
CA ALA A 120 -3.29 0.19 11.72
C ALA A 120 -2.25 -0.06 12.82
N CYS A 121 -2.58 -0.98 13.72
CA CYS A 121 -1.60 -1.69 14.55
C CYS A 121 -1.69 -3.18 14.26
N SER A 122 -0.56 -3.86 14.23
CA SER A 122 -0.49 -5.30 13.97
C SER A 122 0.57 -5.98 14.83
N MET A 123 0.42 -7.29 15.02
CA MET A 123 1.36 -8.14 15.71
C MET A 123 1.32 -9.53 15.08
N ALA A 124 2.50 -10.14 14.90
CA ALA A 124 2.64 -11.56 14.58
C ALA A 124 3.32 -12.28 15.72
N THR A 125 2.88 -13.50 16.06
CA THR A 125 3.45 -14.33 17.09
C THR A 125 3.08 -15.80 16.89
N LEU A 126 3.69 -16.72 17.65
CA LEU A 126 3.23 -18.11 17.73
C LEU A 126 1.92 -18.22 18.52
N GLU A 127 1.09 -19.20 18.17
CA GLU A 127 -0.21 -19.43 18.82
C GLU A 127 -0.07 -19.68 20.33
N GLU A 128 0.97 -20.37 20.76
CA GLU A 128 1.24 -20.65 22.19
C GLU A 128 1.48 -19.37 23.00
N TYR A 129 2.08 -18.33 22.40
CA TYR A 129 2.40 -17.05 23.06
C TYR A 129 1.32 -16.00 22.90
N PHE A 130 0.37 -16.22 22.00
CA PHE A 130 -0.70 -15.25 21.72
C PHE A 130 -1.51 -14.84 22.97
N PRO A 131 -1.90 -15.75 23.89
CA PRO A 131 -2.62 -15.37 25.11
C PRO A 131 -1.83 -14.44 26.03
N GLU A 132 -0.49 -14.56 26.07
CA GLU A 132 0.41 -13.71 26.87
C GLU A 132 0.68 -12.37 26.19
N LEU A 133 0.78 -12.33 24.86
CA LEU A 133 1.12 -11.12 24.10
C LEU A 133 -0.10 -10.27 23.70
N LEU A 134 -1.30 -10.86 23.62
CA LEU A 134 -2.51 -10.11 23.30
C LEU A 134 -2.82 -8.99 24.31
N PRO A 135 -2.65 -9.17 25.63
CA PRO A 135 -2.78 -8.06 26.61
C PRO A 135 -1.82 -6.89 26.31
N VAL A 136 -0.58 -7.19 25.89
CA VAL A 136 0.41 -6.17 25.52
C VAL A 136 -0.05 -5.41 24.26
N TYR A 137 -0.45 -6.14 23.22
CA TYR A 137 -1.02 -5.56 22.01
C TYR A 137 -2.23 -4.66 22.30
N ALA A 138 -3.13 -5.14 23.16
CA ALA A 138 -4.32 -4.40 23.56
C ALA A 138 -3.95 -3.12 24.35
N SER A 139 -2.93 -3.18 25.22
CA SER A 139 -2.47 -2.02 25.98
C SER A 139 -1.82 -0.95 25.11
N VAL A 140 -1.10 -1.34 24.05
CA VAL A 140 -0.57 -0.39 23.04
C VAL A 140 -1.69 0.41 22.37
N LEU A 141 -2.82 -0.23 22.06
CA LEU A 141 -3.98 0.43 21.47
C LEU A 141 -4.75 1.29 22.47
N GLN A 142 -4.86 0.89 23.74
CA GLN A 142 -5.80 1.45 24.69
C GLN A 142 -5.18 2.42 25.69
N GLU A 143 -3.94 2.21 26.08
CA GLU A 143 -3.30 2.93 27.17
C GLU A 143 -1.80 3.19 26.98
N PRO A 144 -1.38 3.77 25.82
CA PRO A 144 0.02 4.14 25.64
C PRO A 144 0.47 5.10 26.73
N ALA A 145 1.75 4.99 27.12
CA ALA A 145 2.32 5.74 28.23
C ALA A 145 2.52 7.22 27.91
N PHE A 146 2.72 7.56 26.64
CA PHE A 146 3.06 8.92 26.17
C PHE A 146 4.28 9.50 26.91
N ASP A 147 5.33 8.71 27.08
CA ASP A 147 6.56 9.15 27.73
C ASP A 147 7.17 10.35 27.01
N PRO A 148 7.41 11.50 27.68
CA PRO A 148 7.91 12.70 27.03
C PRO A 148 9.32 12.52 26.45
N THR A 149 10.17 11.70 27.08
CA THR A 149 11.54 11.44 26.62
C THR A 149 11.52 10.66 25.30
N GLU A 150 10.69 9.61 25.22
CA GLU A 150 10.48 8.86 23.99
C GLU A 150 9.82 9.72 22.90
N GLY A 151 8.87 10.55 23.28
CA GLY A 151 8.23 11.50 22.36
C GLY A 151 9.22 12.48 21.77
N GLN A 152 10.13 13.05 22.57
CA GLN A 152 11.19 13.94 22.08
C GLN A 152 12.16 13.23 21.14
N LEU A 153 12.53 11.98 21.46
CA LEU A 153 13.38 11.16 20.58
C LEU A 153 12.68 10.91 19.22
N ILE A 154 11.40 10.56 19.22
CA ILE A 154 10.62 10.34 17.99
C ILE A 154 10.52 11.61 17.16
N LEU A 155 10.29 12.77 17.78
CA LEU A 155 10.30 14.05 17.07
C LEU A 155 11.63 14.31 16.37
N GLN A 156 12.76 14.12 17.07
CA GLN A 156 14.09 14.27 16.47
C GLN A 156 14.33 13.30 15.33
N GLN A 157 13.93 12.03 15.47
CA GLN A 157 14.02 11.02 14.43
C GLN A 157 13.14 11.37 13.22
N SER A 158 11.92 11.85 13.44
CA SER A 158 10.99 12.26 12.37
C SER A 158 11.52 13.47 11.59
N GLU A 159 12.09 14.48 12.29
CA GLU A 159 12.76 15.61 11.63
C GLU A 159 13.96 15.16 10.81
N ALA A 160 14.78 14.27 11.35
CA ALA A 160 15.96 13.74 10.65
C ALA A 160 15.54 12.91 9.42
N ALA A 161 14.50 12.08 9.54
CA ALA A 161 13.95 11.30 8.45
C ALA A 161 13.43 12.20 7.31
N LEU A 162 12.66 13.24 7.65
CA LEU A 162 12.13 14.20 6.66
C LEU A 162 13.24 14.97 5.94
N LYS A 163 14.28 15.38 6.67
CA LYS A 163 15.48 15.98 6.07
C LYS A 163 16.20 15.01 5.13
N SER A 164 16.37 13.74 5.56
CA SER A 164 16.98 12.68 4.75
C SER A 164 16.19 12.42 3.48
N MET A 165 14.85 12.36 3.56
CA MET A 165 13.99 12.22 2.37
C MET A 165 14.18 13.39 1.39
N THR A 166 14.35 14.61 1.89
CA THR A 166 14.62 15.79 1.04
C THR A 166 16.00 15.72 0.40
N GLN A 167 16.99 15.10 1.06
CA GLN A 167 18.36 14.96 0.54
C GLN A 167 18.48 13.78 -0.45
N ASN A 168 17.69 12.72 -0.29
CA ASN A 168 17.68 11.58 -1.20
C ASN A 168 16.91 11.94 -2.49
N PRO A 169 17.57 11.98 -3.67
CA PRO A 169 16.93 12.43 -4.90
C PRO A 169 15.77 11.53 -5.36
N GLU A 170 15.85 10.22 -5.11
CA GLU A 170 14.80 9.25 -5.46
C GLU A 170 13.54 9.45 -4.60
N ALA A 171 13.70 9.72 -3.31
CA ALA A 171 12.59 10.06 -2.43
C ALA A 171 12.04 11.46 -2.77
N TYR A 172 12.93 12.43 -3.02
CA TYR A 172 12.57 13.81 -3.25
C TYR A 172 11.81 14.04 -4.55
N VAL A 173 11.99 13.21 -5.59
CA VAL A 173 11.20 13.33 -6.83
C VAL A 173 9.69 13.19 -6.58
N ASN A 174 9.29 12.49 -5.50
CA ASN A 174 7.87 12.41 -5.11
C ASN A 174 7.34 13.77 -4.63
N GLU A 175 8.12 14.49 -3.84
CA GLU A 175 7.81 15.87 -3.42
C GLU A 175 7.68 16.79 -4.63
N VAL A 176 8.63 16.69 -5.57
CA VAL A 176 8.65 17.52 -6.78
C VAL A 176 7.42 17.30 -7.64
N VAL A 177 7.03 16.04 -7.91
CA VAL A 177 5.83 15.76 -8.70
C VAL A 177 4.55 16.10 -7.94
N ASN A 178 4.52 15.94 -6.61
CA ASN A 178 3.37 16.29 -5.78
C ASN A 178 3.07 17.80 -5.82
N SER A 179 4.11 18.64 -5.88
CA SER A 179 3.94 20.10 -5.94
C SER A 179 3.12 20.56 -7.15
N VAL A 180 3.27 19.86 -8.29
CA VAL A 180 2.51 20.15 -9.52
C VAL A 180 1.27 19.28 -9.69
N PHE A 181 1.16 18.18 -8.93
CA PHE A 181 -0.01 17.32 -8.97
C PHE A 181 -1.12 17.80 -8.04
N TYR A 182 -0.82 18.03 -6.76
CA TYR A 182 -1.81 18.37 -5.75
C TYR A 182 -2.05 19.88 -5.60
N GLY A 183 -1.06 20.70 -5.93
CA GLY A 183 -1.09 22.11 -5.57
C GLY A 183 -0.79 22.34 -4.09
N SER A 184 -1.23 23.47 -3.51
CA SER A 184 -0.75 23.92 -2.19
C SER A 184 -1.58 23.44 -0.99
N SER A 185 -2.73 22.80 -1.17
CA SER A 185 -3.70 22.58 -0.08
C SER A 185 -4.57 21.32 -0.26
N HIS A 186 -4.00 20.26 -0.80
CA HIS A 186 -4.74 18.99 -0.96
C HIS A 186 -4.61 18.12 0.29
N PRO A 187 -5.68 17.46 0.79
CA PRO A 187 -5.61 16.67 2.03
C PRO A 187 -4.68 15.45 1.96
N TYR A 188 -4.32 14.98 0.74
CA TYR A 188 -3.40 13.86 0.56
C TYR A 188 -1.94 14.26 0.47
N TRP A 189 -1.62 15.53 0.66
CA TRP A 189 -0.24 15.97 0.60
C TRP A 189 0.00 17.27 1.35
N THR A 190 0.99 17.24 2.20
CA THR A 190 1.58 18.43 2.83
C THR A 190 3.02 18.56 2.33
N PRO A 191 3.44 19.71 1.80
CA PRO A 191 4.84 19.93 1.41
C PRO A 191 5.81 19.65 2.56
N ASN A 192 6.94 18.97 2.28
CA ASN A 192 7.95 18.59 3.28
C ASN A 192 8.39 19.77 4.17
N ALA A 193 8.53 20.97 3.58
CA ALA A 193 8.89 22.17 4.33
C ALA A 193 7.84 22.58 5.36
N LYS A 194 6.54 22.46 5.00
CA LYS A 194 5.41 22.71 5.93
C LYS A 194 5.27 21.61 6.95
N GLU A 195 5.49 20.38 6.55
CA GLU A 195 5.48 19.23 7.46
C GLU A 195 6.55 19.38 8.53
N LEU A 196 7.77 19.77 8.15
CA LEU A 196 8.86 20.06 9.08
C LEU A 196 8.51 21.22 10.03
N GLU A 197 7.86 22.28 9.52
CA GLU A 197 7.37 23.39 10.35
C GLU A 197 6.32 22.92 11.36
N HIS A 198 5.40 22.06 10.94
CA HIS A 198 4.36 21.50 11.80
C HIS A 198 4.95 20.59 12.88
N LEU A 199 5.94 19.72 12.52
CA LEU A 199 6.66 18.87 13.47
C LEU A 199 7.33 19.70 14.57
N LYS A 200 8.03 20.78 14.21
CA LYS A 200 8.71 21.66 15.17
C LYS A 200 7.75 22.37 16.12
N LYS A 201 6.50 22.57 15.72
CA LYS A 201 5.45 23.21 16.54
C LYS A 201 4.63 22.20 17.34
N LEU A 202 4.83 20.90 17.12
CA LEU A 202 4.06 19.85 17.79
C LEU A 202 4.34 19.86 19.29
N GLN A 203 3.27 19.86 20.08
CA GLN A 203 3.33 19.75 21.52
C GLN A 203 3.01 18.32 21.95
N LEU A 204 3.96 17.60 22.54
CA LEU A 204 3.76 16.20 22.98
C LEU A 204 2.59 16.03 23.94
N LYS A 205 2.30 17.06 24.76
CA LYS A 205 1.15 17.08 25.69
C LYS A 205 -0.22 16.96 25.01
N ASP A 206 -0.30 17.22 23.68
CA ASP A 206 -1.55 17.15 22.92
C ASP A 206 -1.79 15.73 22.34
N LEU A 207 -0.79 14.85 22.33
CA LEU A 207 -0.89 13.50 21.79
C LEU A 207 -1.90 12.61 22.51
N PRO A 208 -2.05 12.64 23.86
CA PRO A 208 -3.10 11.88 24.53
C PRO A 208 -4.51 12.26 24.06
N ALA A 209 -4.78 13.54 23.83
CA ALA A 209 -6.05 14.02 23.29
C ALA A 209 -6.28 13.56 21.84
N LEU A 210 -5.24 13.65 21.01
CA LEU A 210 -5.29 13.14 19.63
C LEU A 210 -5.51 11.62 19.60
N HIS A 211 -4.86 10.85 20.47
CA HIS A 211 -5.09 9.41 20.60
C HIS A 211 -6.55 9.11 20.95
N ALA A 212 -7.09 9.78 21.96
CA ALA A 212 -8.48 9.62 22.36
C ALA A 212 -9.46 9.95 21.21
N GLU A 213 -9.16 11.00 20.43
CA GLU A 213 -9.93 11.39 19.26
C GLU A 213 -9.88 10.29 18.18
N VAL A 214 -8.68 9.84 17.81
CA VAL A 214 -8.48 8.75 16.83
C VAL A 214 -9.22 7.50 17.25
N MET A 215 -9.04 7.06 18.50
CA MET A 215 -9.69 5.85 19.01
C MET A 215 -11.21 5.98 19.04
N LYS A 216 -11.75 7.16 19.39
CA LYS A 216 -13.20 7.41 19.44
C LYS A 216 -13.84 7.52 18.05
N LYS A 217 -13.18 8.21 17.11
CA LYS A 217 -13.77 8.53 15.80
C LYS A 217 -13.58 7.43 14.77
N SER A 218 -12.47 6.70 14.82
CA SER A 218 -12.13 5.71 13.78
C SER A 218 -13.09 4.53 13.76
N ARG A 219 -13.67 4.25 12.59
CA ARG A 219 -14.32 2.97 12.31
C ARG A 219 -13.22 1.90 12.19
N LYS A 220 -13.34 0.85 12.97
CA LYS A 220 -12.32 -0.19 13.11
C LYS A 220 -12.80 -1.52 12.60
N VAL A 221 -11.84 -2.33 12.20
CA VAL A 221 -11.98 -3.77 11.99
C VAL A 221 -10.76 -4.46 12.58
N ILE A 222 -10.98 -5.58 13.26
CA ILE A 222 -9.92 -6.46 13.70
C ILE A 222 -9.85 -7.63 12.72
N VAL A 223 -8.66 -7.94 12.24
CA VAL A 223 -8.43 -9.12 11.39
C VAL A 223 -7.49 -10.05 12.12
N VAL A 224 -7.83 -11.33 12.18
CA VAL A 224 -6.97 -12.38 12.74
C VAL A 224 -6.84 -13.50 11.71
N VAL A 225 -5.59 -13.87 11.42
CA VAL A 225 -5.23 -15.04 10.62
C VAL A 225 -4.51 -16.01 11.56
N ALA A 226 -5.08 -17.19 11.81
CA ALA A 226 -4.55 -18.15 12.79
C ALA A 226 -5.11 -19.57 12.61
N GLY A 227 -4.49 -20.55 13.26
CA GLY A 227 -4.97 -21.94 13.31
C GLY A 227 -5.97 -22.25 14.43
N MET A 228 -5.98 -21.44 15.50
CA MET A 228 -6.72 -21.72 16.74
C MET A 228 -8.24 -21.82 16.53
N PRO A 229 -8.95 -22.54 17.42
CA PRO A 229 -10.43 -22.58 17.40
C PRO A 229 -11.06 -21.20 17.62
N LYS A 230 -12.12 -20.90 16.87
CA LYS A 230 -12.84 -19.61 16.92
C LYS A 230 -13.27 -19.21 18.34
N ASP A 231 -13.84 -20.14 19.09
CA ASP A 231 -14.34 -19.85 20.44
C ASP A 231 -13.23 -19.42 21.39
N LYS A 232 -12.05 -20.06 21.29
CA LYS A 232 -10.84 -19.65 22.03
C LYS A 232 -10.41 -18.24 21.64
N LEU A 233 -10.35 -17.96 20.33
CA LEU A 233 -10.01 -16.63 19.81
C LEU A 233 -11.00 -15.57 20.29
N GLN A 234 -12.30 -15.80 20.11
CA GLN A 234 -13.37 -14.86 20.48
C GLN A 234 -13.34 -14.52 21.96
N LYS A 235 -13.09 -15.50 22.83
CA LYS A 235 -12.94 -15.29 24.27
C LYS A 235 -11.75 -14.40 24.58
N LEU A 236 -10.60 -14.65 23.99
CA LEU A 236 -9.39 -13.85 24.18
C LEU A 236 -9.57 -12.42 23.69
N LEU A 237 -10.10 -12.23 22.49
CA LEU A 237 -10.35 -10.88 21.92
C LEU A 237 -11.37 -10.11 22.78
N THR A 238 -12.45 -10.75 23.21
CA THR A 238 -13.46 -10.13 24.08
C THR A 238 -12.85 -9.67 25.41
N GLN A 239 -12.01 -10.51 26.02
CA GLN A 239 -11.35 -10.19 27.29
C GLN A 239 -10.47 -8.93 27.19
N HIS A 240 -9.74 -8.75 26.08
CA HIS A 240 -8.70 -7.73 26.00
C HIS A 240 -9.06 -6.53 25.12
N LEU A 241 -9.93 -6.69 24.11
CA LEU A 241 -10.22 -5.64 23.13
C LEU A 241 -11.65 -5.08 23.20
N ALA A 242 -12.54 -5.63 24.06
CA ALA A 242 -13.92 -5.15 24.18
C ALA A 242 -14.05 -3.72 24.74
N ARG A 243 -12.96 -3.13 25.26
CA ARG A 243 -12.94 -1.73 25.76
C ARG A 243 -12.59 -0.72 24.66
N LEU A 244 -12.09 -1.16 23.50
CA LEU A 244 -11.83 -0.23 22.39
C LEU A 244 -13.13 0.38 21.89
N PRO A 245 -13.24 1.70 21.74
CA PRO A 245 -14.44 2.30 21.18
C PRO A 245 -14.53 2.04 19.66
N GLN A 246 -15.73 1.77 19.16
CA GLN A 246 -16.01 1.76 17.73
C GLN A 246 -16.50 3.13 17.29
N GLY A 247 -15.84 3.70 16.28
CA GLY A 247 -16.24 4.96 15.66
C GLY A 247 -16.98 4.74 14.33
N THR A 248 -17.26 5.86 13.65
CA THR A 248 -18.07 5.90 12.43
C THR A 248 -17.40 6.64 11.28
N SER A 249 -16.07 6.89 11.36
CA SER A 249 -15.36 7.57 10.27
C SER A 249 -15.50 6.83 8.95
N GLU A 250 -15.54 7.57 7.86
CA GLU A 250 -15.68 7.04 6.52
C GLU A 250 -14.46 7.39 5.66
N LEU A 251 -14.10 6.52 4.75
CA LEU A 251 -13.10 6.79 3.72
C LEU A 251 -13.78 7.54 2.58
N LYS A 252 -13.54 8.87 2.51
CA LYS A 252 -14.12 9.75 1.49
C LYS A 252 -13.03 10.24 0.55
N ALA A 253 -13.25 10.07 -0.75
CA ALA A 253 -12.38 10.64 -1.76
C ALA A 253 -12.43 12.18 -1.68
N PRO A 254 -11.30 12.87 -1.55
CA PRO A 254 -11.25 14.30 -1.82
C PRO A 254 -11.47 14.57 -3.31
N ALA A 255 -11.72 15.82 -3.65
CA ALA A 255 -11.82 16.22 -5.05
C ALA A 255 -10.46 15.99 -5.75
N TYR A 256 -10.52 15.43 -6.98
CA TYR A 256 -9.30 15.31 -7.80
C TYR A 256 -8.70 16.69 -8.08
N PRO A 257 -7.36 16.81 -8.05
CA PRO A 257 -6.70 18.05 -8.37
C PRO A 257 -7.04 18.50 -9.81
N LYS A 258 -7.38 19.77 -9.96
CA LYS A 258 -7.67 20.33 -11.31
C LYS A 258 -6.38 20.35 -12.13
N PHE A 259 -6.44 19.85 -13.35
CA PHE A 259 -5.32 19.92 -14.27
C PHE A 259 -5.10 21.36 -14.76
N GLN A 260 -3.84 21.80 -14.70
CA GLN A 260 -3.39 23.08 -15.23
C GLN A 260 -2.14 22.86 -16.08
N ALA A 261 -2.27 23.00 -17.40
CA ALA A 261 -1.18 22.72 -18.34
C ALA A 261 0.10 23.53 -18.05
N LYS A 262 -0.04 24.79 -17.64
CA LYS A 262 1.10 25.67 -17.30
C LYS A 262 1.86 25.24 -16.04
N GLN A 263 1.26 24.37 -15.20
CA GLN A 263 1.80 23.87 -13.93
C GLN A 263 1.92 22.35 -13.93
N SER A 264 2.21 21.76 -15.08
CA SER A 264 2.27 20.30 -15.23
C SER A 264 3.69 19.73 -15.11
N PHE A 265 4.69 20.58 -14.92
CA PHE A 265 6.11 20.20 -14.81
C PHE A 265 6.81 20.95 -13.69
N ALA A 266 7.66 20.23 -12.96
CA ALA A 266 8.61 20.78 -12.00
C ALA A 266 9.97 20.09 -12.11
N LEU A 267 11.03 20.87 -11.98
CA LEU A 267 12.43 20.39 -11.92
C LEU A 267 13.05 20.89 -10.61
N ALA A 268 13.65 19.98 -9.87
CA ALA A 268 14.51 20.31 -8.75
C ALA A 268 15.97 20.16 -9.18
N ASP A 269 16.73 21.25 -9.11
CA ASP A 269 18.15 21.23 -9.46
C ASP A 269 18.96 20.48 -8.40
N ARG A 270 19.67 19.46 -8.85
CA ARG A 270 20.63 18.66 -8.07
C ARG A 270 21.78 18.25 -8.98
N ASP A 271 23.01 18.53 -8.56
CA ASP A 271 24.21 18.12 -9.29
C ASP A 271 24.50 16.63 -9.08
N ILE A 272 23.71 15.77 -9.74
CA ILE A 272 23.78 14.32 -9.67
C ILE A 272 23.87 13.69 -11.08
N PRO A 273 24.54 12.53 -11.23
CA PRO A 273 24.69 11.88 -12.54
C PRO A 273 23.41 11.19 -13.03
N THR A 274 22.51 10.81 -12.13
CA THR A 274 21.27 10.10 -12.42
C THR A 274 20.07 11.02 -12.27
N ALA A 275 19.28 11.15 -13.31
CA ALA A 275 17.98 11.82 -13.26
C ALA A 275 16.92 10.88 -12.65
N TYR A 276 16.14 11.41 -11.71
CA TYR A 276 14.95 10.74 -11.18
C TYR A 276 13.73 11.42 -11.77
N VAL A 277 12.91 10.63 -12.45
CA VAL A 277 11.73 11.10 -13.19
C VAL A 277 10.50 10.44 -12.59
N ARG A 278 9.46 11.23 -12.31
CA ARG A 278 8.17 10.71 -11.86
C ARG A 278 7.02 11.45 -12.52
N ALA A 279 6.16 10.70 -13.21
CA ALA A 279 4.94 11.24 -13.78
C ALA A 279 3.73 10.71 -12.98
N LYS A 280 2.82 11.60 -12.56
CA LYS A 280 1.58 11.26 -11.86
C LYS A 280 0.35 11.60 -12.69
N PHE A 281 -0.69 10.79 -12.52
CA PHE A 281 -1.99 10.97 -13.16
C PHE A 281 -3.10 10.41 -12.26
N SER A 282 -4.33 10.82 -12.51
CA SER A 282 -5.50 10.36 -11.73
C SER A 282 -5.98 9.01 -12.23
N LEU A 283 -6.36 8.14 -11.30
CA LEU A 283 -7.04 6.86 -11.54
C LEU A 283 -8.39 6.86 -10.81
N PRO A 284 -9.31 5.97 -11.15
CA PRO A 284 -10.57 5.88 -10.42
C PRO A 284 -10.36 5.45 -8.97
N SER A 285 -11.39 5.69 -8.16
CA SER A 285 -11.42 5.20 -6.77
C SER A 285 -11.15 3.70 -6.70
N TYR A 286 -10.55 3.28 -5.60
CA TYR A 286 -10.41 1.85 -5.26
C TYR A 286 -11.75 1.10 -5.32
N THR A 287 -12.88 1.78 -5.04
CA THR A 287 -14.24 1.21 -5.07
C THR A 287 -14.92 1.28 -6.44
N SER A 288 -14.24 1.78 -7.47
CA SER A 288 -14.79 1.84 -8.83
C SER A 288 -15.08 0.43 -9.37
N PRO A 289 -16.14 0.27 -10.17
CA PRO A 289 -16.36 -0.96 -10.94
C PRO A 289 -15.20 -1.33 -11.87
N ASP A 290 -14.45 -0.34 -12.34
CA ASP A 290 -13.29 -0.52 -13.22
C ASP A 290 -11.99 -0.85 -12.45
N ALA A 291 -12.00 -0.88 -11.11
CA ALA A 291 -10.79 -1.03 -10.29
C ALA A 291 -9.94 -2.26 -10.65
N ALA A 292 -10.57 -3.39 -10.93
CA ALA A 292 -9.87 -4.61 -11.36
C ALA A 292 -9.17 -4.42 -12.71
N ALA A 293 -9.88 -3.89 -13.70
CA ALA A 293 -9.33 -3.68 -15.03
C ALA A 293 -8.23 -2.60 -15.04
N VAL A 294 -8.37 -1.56 -14.21
CA VAL A 294 -7.33 -0.53 -14.01
C VAL A 294 -6.07 -1.13 -13.38
N ASN A 295 -6.23 -2.03 -12.40
CA ASN A 295 -5.10 -2.72 -11.78
C ASN A 295 -4.30 -3.52 -12.83
N LEU A 296 -5.02 -4.26 -13.69
CA LEU A 296 -4.40 -4.99 -14.80
C LEU A 296 -3.75 -4.06 -15.82
N LEU A 297 -4.40 -2.94 -16.19
CA LEU A 297 -3.86 -1.93 -17.10
C LEU A 297 -2.53 -1.34 -16.58
N ILE A 298 -2.45 -1.00 -15.29
CA ILE A 298 -1.22 -0.45 -14.69
C ILE A 298 -0.10 -1.49 -14.66
N ARG A 299 -0.44 -2.75 -14.40
CA ARG A 299 0.54 -3.85 -14.48
C ARG A 299 1.07 -4.01 -15.90
N ILE A 300 0.20 -4.03 -16.91
CA ILE A 300 0.58 -4.07 -18.32
C ILE A 300 1.48 -2.89 -18.67
N LEU A 301 1.12 -1.68 -18.26
CA LEU A 301 1.95 -0.50 -18.45
C LEU A 301 3.35 -0.69 -17.85
N SER A 302 3.44 -1.21 -16.63
CA SER A 302 4.72 -1.45 -15.95
C SER A 302 5.59 -2.45 -16.71
N GLU A 303 5.04 -3.57 -17.17
CA GLU A 303 5.75 -4.61 -17.94
C GLU A 303 6.19 -4.09 -19.32
N GLU A 304 5.35 -3.33 -20.03
CA GLU A 304 5.70 -2.71 -21.31
C GLU A 304 6.81 -1.66 -21.15
N LEU A 305 6.79 -0.87 -20.07
CA LEU A 305 7.85 0.08 -19.74
C LEU A 305 9.16 -0.61 -19.41
N GLU A 306 9.13 -1.68 -18.60
CA GLU A 306 10.33 -2.48 -18.32
C GLU A 306 10.92 -3.08 -19.60
N SER A 307 10.08 -3.65 -20.46
CA SER A 307 10.51 -4.19 -21.75
C SER A 307 11.14 -3.14 -22.66
N GLU A 308 10.47 -2.00 -22.87
CA GLU A 308 10.91 -0.98 -23.82
C GLU A 308 12.10 -0.16 -23.33
N VAL A 309 12.07 0.29 -22.08
CA VAL A 309 13.05 1.24 -21.54
C VAL A 309 14.27 0.52 -20.97
N ARG A 310 14.06 -0.57 -20.21
CA ARG A 310 15.15 -1.32 -19.58
C ARG A 310 15.72 -2.38 -20.48
N THR A 311 14.87 -3.32 -20.97
CA THR A 311 15.37 -4.50 -21.65
C THR A 311 15.88 -4.19 -23.06
N LYS A 312 15.10 -3.46 -23.88
CA LYS A 312 15.46 -3.19 -25.26
C LYS A 312 16.46 -2.05 -25.42
N ARG A 313 16.37 -1.01 -24.57
CA ARG A 313 17.17 0.23 -24.75
C ARG A 313 18.20 0.45 -23.66
N SER A 314 18.18 -0.32 -22.56
CA SER A 314 19.13 -0.20 -21.44
C SER A 314 19.22 1.24 -20.87
N LEU A 315 18.11 1.99 -20.90
CA LEU A 315 18.05 3.40 -20.49
C LEU A 315 17.85 3.60 -18.98
N SER A 316 17.27 2.60 -18.30
CA SER A 316 16.93 2.69 -16.89
C SER A 316 17.07 1.33 -16.23
N TYR A 317 17.66 1.29 -15.03
CA TYR A 317 17.65 0.09 -14.19
C TYR A 317 16.30 -0.06 -13.45
N ALA A 318 15.75 1.06 -12.98
CA ALA A 318 14.47 1.09 -12.28
C ALA A 318 13.45 1.92 -13.07
N VAL A 319 12.61 1.23 -13.83
CA VAL A 319 11.45 1.81 -14.52
C VAL A 319 10.22 0.97 -14.25
N TYR A 320 9.14 1.61 -13.79
CA TYR A 320 7.89 0.93 -13.47
C TYR A 320 6.69 1.89 -13.49
N ALA A 321 5.50 1.31 -13.60
CA ALA A 321 4.25 1.98 -13.29
C ALA A 321 3.61 1.36 -12.03
N GLN A 322 2.95 2.19 -11.23
CA GLN A 322 2.31 1.77 -9.99
C GLN A 322 0.96 2.48 -9.81
N GLN A 323 0.00 1.73 -9.29
CA GLN A 323 -1.25 2.27 -8.77
C GLN A 323 -1.13 2.52 -7.26
N ILE A 324 -1.64 3.64 -6.80
CA ILE A 324 -1.88 3.93 -5.38
C ILE A 324 -3.40 3.84 -5.17
N SER A 325 -3.82 2.74 -4.56
CA SER A 325 -5.23 2.40 -4.38
C SER A 325 -5.81 3.10 -3.16
N LEU A 326 -6.44 4.24 -3.37
CA LEU A 326 -7.07 5.10 -2.37
C LEU A 326 -8.52 5.39 -2.78
N ALA A 327 -9.29 6.03 -1.91
CA ALA A 327 -10.61 6.56 -2.27
C ALA A 327 -10.52 7.53 -3.46
N MET A 328 -9.45 8.31 -3.55
CA MET A 328 -9.02 9.00 -4.78
C MET A 328 -7.81 8.25 -5.36
N GLY A 329 -8.03 7.40 -6.35
CA GLY A 329 -7.00 6.58 -6.97
C GLY A 329 -5.97 7.39 -7.76
N LEU A 330 -4.73 6.93 -7.73
CA LEU A 330 -3.58 7.58 -8.38
C LEU A 330 -2.74 6.58 -9.14
N GLY A 331 -2.20 7.02 -10.27
CA GLY A 331 -1.19 6.31 -11.02
C GLY A 331 0.13 7.09 -11.05
N LEU A 332 1.23 6.37 -11.07
CA LEU A 332 2.55 6.96 -11.30
C LEU A 332 3.38 6.11 -12.26
N ILE A 333 4.25 6.78 -12.99
CA ILE A 333 5.38 6.19 -13.72
C ILE A 333 6.64 6.72 -13.06
N HIS A 334 7.59 5.84 -12.79
CA HIS A 334 8.92 6.18 -12.27
C HIS A 334 10.00 5.69 -13.22
N ALA A 335 11.09 6.48 -13.34
CA ALA A 335 12.33 6.04 -13.96
C ALA A 335 13.53 6.73 -13.32
N SER A 336 14.63 5.96 -13.13
CA SER A 336 15.95 6.49 -12.79
C SER A 336 16.90 6.28 -13.97
N THR A 337 17.55 7.34 -14.48
CA THR A 337 18.30 7.25 -15.74
C THR A 337 19.46 8.25 -15.81
N SER A 338 20.51 7.88 -16.53
CA SER A 338 21.58 8.82 -16.92
C SER A 338 21.25 9.61 -18.21
N ASN A 339 20.22 9.18 -18.96
CA ASN A 339 19.80 9.84 -20.21
C ASN A 339 18.29 10.18 -20.15
N PRO A 340 17.90 11.29 -19.48
CA PRO A 340 16.49 11.63 -19.29
C PRO A 340 15.75 11.90 -20.60
N GLN A 341 16.40 12.48 -21.62
CA GLN A 341 15.78 12.71 -22.92
C GLN A 341 15.32 11.40 -23.55
N ALA A 342 16.26 10.49 -23.80
CA ALA A 342 15.95 9.22 -24.44
C ALA A 342 14.95 8.38 -23.62
N THR A 343 14.98 8.50 -22.29
CA THR A 343 14.03 7.80 -21.41
C THR A 343 12.60 8.35 -21.56
N LEU A 344 12.42 9.66 -21.56
CA LEU A 344 11.12 10.28 -21.79
C LEU A 344 10.57 9.95 -23.20
N GLU A 345 11.46 9.99 -24.22
CA GLU A 345 11.15 9.60 -25.60
C GLU A 345 10.79 8.11 -25.74
N ALA A 346 11.30 7.24 -24.86
CA ALA A 346 10.96 5.81 -24.84
C ALA A 346 9.64 5.53 -24.09
N ILE A 347 9.35 6.25 -22.99
CA ILE A 347 8.12 6.08 -22.19
C ILE A 347 6.88 6.54 -22.94
N ALA A 348 6.93 7.70 -23.60
CA ALA A 348 5.76 8.33 -24.20
C ALA A 348 5.05 7.44 -25.27
N PRO A 349 5.76 6.76 -26.18
CA PRO A 349 5.16 5.84 -27.15
C PRO A 349 4.48 4.63 -26.51
N VAL A 350 4.99 4.12 -25.37
CA VAL A 350 4.38 3.00 -24.63
C VAL A 350 2.99 3.39 -24.13
N VAL A 351 2.88 4.53 -23.48
CA VAL A 351 1.58 5.04 -23.01
C VAL A 351 0.64 5.31 -24.18
N LYS A 352 1.14 5.93 -25.25
CA LYS A 352 0.37 6.20 -26.48
C LYS A 352 -0.14 4.92 -27.12
N LYS A 353 0.72 3.89 -27.25
CA LYS A 353 0.36 2.58 -27.80
C LYS A 353 -0.84 1.96 -27.06
N LEU A 354 -0.83 1.98 -25.73
CA LEU A 354 -1.93 1.42 -24.92
C LEU A 354 -3.26 2.18 -25.13
N ARG A 355 -3.22 3.47 -25.45
CA ARG A 355 -4.42 4.25 -25.81
C ARG A 355 -4.92 3.95 -27.22
N GLU A 356 -4.01 3.85 -28.18
CA GLU A 356 -4.34 3.88 -29.62
C GLU A 356 -4.47 2.48 -30.21
N VAL A 357 -3.72 1.52 -29.72
CA VAL A 357 -3.64 0.16 -30.27
C VAL A 357 -4.32 -0.82 -29.35
N LYS A 358 -5.33 -1.51 -29.85
CA LYS A 358 -5.96 -2.60 -29.11
C LYS A 358 -5.01 -3.78 -28.98
N MET A 359 -4.83 -4.25 -27.76
CA MET A 359 -4.02 -5.43 -27.43
C MET A 359 -4.63 -6.71 -28.04
N SER A 360 -3.81 -7.70 -28.35
CA SER A 360 -4.30 -9.01 -28.75
C SER A 360 -4.95 -9.72 -27.56
N LYS A 361 -5.88 -10.63 -27.84
CA LYS A 361 -6.48 -11.48 -26.76
C LYS A 361 -5.42 -12.36 -26.11
N GLU A 362 -4.49 -12.90 -26.90
CA GLU A 362 -3.41 -13.76 -26.40
C GLU A 362 -2.50 -13.04 -25.43
N ASP A 363 -2.05 -11.81 -25.76
CA ASP A 363 -1.24 -11.00 -24.85
C ASP A 363 -2.00 -10.69 -23.56
N LEU A 364 -3.27 -10.33 -23.65
CA LEU A 364 -4.08 -10.05 -22.47
C LEU A 364 -4.21 -11.28 -21.57
N GLU A 365 -4.45 -12.47 -22.12
CA GLU A 365 -4.54 -13.71 -21.34
C GLU A 365 -3.22 -14.05 -20.63
N ARG A 366 -2.09 -13.79 -21.28
CA ARG A 366 -0.76 -13.92 -20.65
C ARG A 366 -0.63 -12.99 -19.44
N HIS A 367 -0.99 -11.72 -19.57
CA HIS A 367 -0.95 -10.76 -18.45
C HIS A 367 -1.90 -11.15 -17.33
N LYS A 368 -3.12 -11.60 -17.64
CA LYS A 368 -4.08 -12.10 -16.64
C LYS A 368 -3.52 -13.27 -15.84
N THR A 369 -2.85 -14.23 -16.52
CA THR A 369 -2.26 -15.40 -15.85
C THR A 369 -1.18 -14.99 -14.87
N VAL A 370 -0.26 -14.12 -15.28
CA VAL A 370 0.81 -13.59 -14.41
C VAL A 370 0.21 -12.83 -13.22
N PHE A 371 -0.79 -12.00 -13.50
CA PHE A 371 -1.46 -11.21 -12.46
C PHE A 371 -2.20 -12.09 -11.44
N ALA A 372 -2.98 -13.06 -11.91
CA ALA A 372 -3.72 -13.97 -11.02
C ALA A 372 -2.77 -14.78 -10.13
N THR A 373 -1.67 -15.28 -10.68
CA THR A 373 -0.65 -15.99 -9.92
C THR A 373 -0.07 -15.12 -8.81
N GLY A 374 0.37 -13.89 -9.15
CA GLY A 374 0.89 -12.94 -8.16
C GLY A 374 -0.14 -12.56 -7.09
N TYR A 375 -1.40 -12.41 -7.48
CA TYR A 375 -2.49 -12.12 -6.55
C TYR A 375 -2.65 -13.23 -5.49
N PHE A 376 -2.73 -14.49 -5.91
CA PHE A 376 -2.87 -15.61 -4.97
C PHE A 376 -1.62 -15.79 -4.10
N LEU A 377 -0.42 -15.65 -4.66
CA LEU A 377 0.82 -15.71 -3.87
C LEU A 377 0.86 -14.64 -2.76
N THR A 378 0.33 -13.44 -3.04
CA THR A 378 0.23 -12.39 -2.01
C THR A 378 -0.69 -12.79 -0.85
N LEU A 379 -1.73 -13.59 -1.10
CA LEU A 379 -2.67 -14.04 -0.07
C LEU A 379 -2.16 -15.22 0.77
N GLU A 380 -1.04 -15.85 0.40
CA GLU A 380 -0.42 -16.92 1.19
C GLU A 380 0.33 -16.37 2.42
N GLU A 381 0.78 -15.12 2.37
CA GLU A 381 1.48 -14.50 3.48
C GLU A 381 0.46 -13.88 4.45
N HIS A 382 0.53 -14.25 5.75
CA HIS A 382 -0.48 -13.91 6.77
C HIS A 382 -0.68 -12.40 6.94
N SER A 383 0.38 -11.60 6.91
CA SER A 383 0.28 -10.15 7.09
C SER A 383 -0.36 -9.47 5.88
N SER A 384 -0.02 -9.93 4.67
CA SER A 384 -0.59 -9.46 3.41
C SER A 384 -2.07 -9.84 3.29
N LEU A 385 -2.43 -11.05 3.70
CA LEU A 385 -3.82 -11.51 3.76
C LEU A 385 -4.62 -10.68 4.78
N ALA A 386 -4.08 -10.47 5.97
CA ALA A 386 -4.73 -9.63 6.99
C ALA A 386 -4.95 -8.19 6.52
N SER A 387 -3.95 -7.59 5.88
CA SER A 387 -4.03 -6.24 5.30
C SER A 387 -5.06 -6.16 4.17
N SER A 388 -5.12 -7.18 3.31
CA SER A 388 -6.07 -7.26 2.20
C SER A 388 -7.52 -7.43 2.67
N LEU A 389 -7.74 -8.26 3.69
CA LEU A 389 -9.06 -8.43 4.35
C LEU A 389 -9.50 -7.14 5.04
N ALA A 390 -8.59 -6.48 5.78
CA ALA A 390 -8.86 -5.21 6.43
C ALA A 390 -9.23 -4.12 5.41
N SER A 391 -8.45 -3.98 4.34
CA SER A 391 -8.70 -3.00 3.28
C SER A 391 -10.04 -3.28 2.58
N SER A 392 -10.32 -4.55 2.22
CA SER A 392 -11.60 -4.91 1.64
C SER A 392 -12.76 -4.49 2.54
N TYR A 393 -12.68 -4.77 3.83
CA TYR A 393 -13.74 -4.40 4.77
C TYR A 393 -13.86 -2.89 4.97
N LEU A 394 -12.76 -2.17 5.10
CA LEU A 394 -12.78 -0.73 5.31
C LEU A 394 -13.30 0.05 4.09
N TYR A 395 -13.01 -0.40 2.86
CA TYR A 395 -13.46 0.29 1.64
C TYR A 395 -14.83 -0.17 1.15
N TYR A 396 -15.18 -1.46 1.30
CA TYR A 396 -16.41 -2.03 0.74
C TYR A 396 -17.44 -2.46 1.79
N GLY A 397 -17.09 -2.44 3.08
CA GLY A 397 -17.96 -2.93 4.14
C GLY A 397 -18.06 -4.47 4.23
N ASN A 398 -17.30 -5.19 3.41
CA ASN A 398 -17.30 -6.65 3.38
C ASN A 398 -15.96 -7.20 2.83
N VAL A 399 -15.76 -8.51 2.93
CA VAL A 399 -14.55 -9.18 2.43
C VAL A 399 -14.73 -9.85 1.07
N GLU A 400 -15.94 -9.83 0.53
CA GLU A 400 -16.30 -10.50 -0.74
C GLU A 400 -15.45 -10.00 -1.90
N ARG A 401 -15.16 -8.69 -1.91
CA ARG A 401 -14.35 -8.06 -2.96
C ARG A 401 -12.98 -8.73 -3.13
N LEU A 402 -12.33 -9.12 -2.03
CA LEU A 402 -11.06 -9.83 -2.08
C LEU A 402 -11.17 -11.12 -2.91
N TYR A 403 -12.26 -11.87 -2.73
CA TYR A 403 -12.46 -13.15 -3.41
C TYR A 403 -13.07 -13.00 -4.82
N GLN A 404 -13.75 -11.90 -5.09
CA GLN A 404 -14.32 -11.60 -6.41
C GLN A 404 -13.31 -10.99 -7.39
N MET A 405 -12.29 -10.32 -6.91
CA MET A 405 -11.28 -9.63 -7.72
C MET A 405 -10.71 -10.52 -8.85
N PRO A 406 -10.31 -11.78 -8.60
CA PRO A 406 -9.83 -12.67 -9.66
C PRO A 406 -10.87 -12.90 -10.78
N ARG A 407 -12.16 -13.01 -10.42
CA ARG A 407 -13.25 -13.15 -11.41
C ARG A 407 -13.46 -11.90 -12.25
N GLU A 408 -13.21 -10.75 -11.67
CA GLU A 408 -13.28 -9.49 -12.40
C GLU A 408 -12.14 -9.35 -13.39
N PHE A 409 -10.92 -9.79 -13.03
CA PHE A 409 -9.80 -9.84 -13.98
C PHE A 409 -10.08 -10.76 -15.17
N GLU A 410 -10.69 -11.92 -14.92
CA GLU A 410 -11.06 -12.86 -15.97
C GLU A 410 -11.98 -12.22 -17.03
N LYS A 411 -12.89 -11.34 -16.61
CA LYS A 411 -13.85 -10.67 -17.48
C LYS A 411 -13.28 -9.49 -18.29
N VAL A 412 -12.10 -8.99 -17.94
CA VAL A 412 -11.49 -7.84 -18.63
C VAL A 412 -11.21 -8.21 -20.08
N THR A 413 -11.58 -7.30 -20.99
CA THR A 413 -11.38 -7.45 -22.43
C THR A 413 -10.29 -6.52 -22.96
N PRO A 414 -9.72 -6.77 -24.16
CA PRO A 414 -8.81 -5.81 -24.81
C PRO A 414 -9.45 -4.43 -25.02
N GLU A 415 -10.76 -4.40 -25.23
CA GLU A 415 -11.56 -3.18 -25.36
C GLU A 415 -11.59 -2.38 -24.05
N ASP A 416 -11.72 -3.06 -22.91
CA ASP A 416 -11.66 -2.42 -21.59
C ASP A 416 -10.29 -1.80 -21.33
N ILE A 417 -9.21 -2.53 -21.61
CA ILE A 417 -7.84 -2.01 -21.46
C ILE A 417 -7.65 -0.74 -22.29
N GLN A 418 -8.07 -0.75 -23.56
CA GLN A 418 -7.94 0.43 -24.43
C GLN A 418 -8.86 1.59 -23.97
N ARG A 419 -10.10 1.30 -23.59
CA ARG A 419 -11.06 2.30 -23.07
C ARG A 419 -10.49 2.99 -21.83
N LEU A 420 -10.01 2.21 -20.87
CA LEU A 420 -9.45 2.72 -19.62
C LEU A 420 -8.13 3.49 -19.84
N ALA A 421 -7.29 3.02 -20.77
CA ALA A 421 -6.09 3.76 -21.14
C ALA A 421 -6.44 5.13 -21.75
N LYS A 422 -7.46 5.22 -22.61
CA LYS A 422 -7.95 6.50 -23.15
C LYS A 422 -8.56 7.39 -22.07
N GLU A 423 -9.24 6.80 -21.10
CA GLU A 423 -9.94 7.54 -20.05
C GLU A 423 -8.98 8.10 -19.00
N TYR A 424 -7.97 7.31 -18.56
CA TYR A 424 -7.15 7.65 -17.41
C TYR A 424 -5.72 8.05 -17.76
N PHE A 425 -5.13 7.63 -18.88
CA PHE A 425 -3.80 8.05 -19.27
C PHE A 425 -3.82 9.45 -19.91
N LYS A 426 -4.15 10.43 -19.11
CA LYS A 426 -4.21 11.85 -19.47
C LYS A 426 -3.93 12.74 -18.26
N ASN A 427 -3.72 14.01 -18.52
CA ASN A 427 -3.48 14.99 -17.45
C ASN A 427 -2.27 14.65 -16.58
N PHE A 428 -1.22 14.12 -17.19
CA PHE A 428 0.01 13.81 -16.49
C PHE A 428 0.69 15.07 -15.96
N ARG A 429 1.29 14.95 -14.76
CA ARG A 429 2.21 15.93 -14.19
C ARG A 429 3.55 15.25 -14.03
N LEU A 430 4.60 15.98 -14.37
CA LEU A 430 5.98 15.48 -14.39
C LEU A 430 6.83 16.20 -13.34
N GLY A 431 7.46 15.43 -12.46
CA GLY A 431 8.52 15.87 -11.56
C GLY A 431 9.86 15.27 -11.97
N VAL A 432 10.91 16.06 -11.92
CA VAL A 432 12.27 15.64 -12.23
C VAL A 432 13.22 16.16 -11.16
N VAL A 433 14.18 15.32 -10.73
CA VAL A 433 15.31 15.74 -9.90
C VAL A 433 16.57 15.44 -10.71
N TYR A 434 17.27 16.49 -11.15
CA TYR A 434 18.45 16.37 -12.00
C TYR A 434 19.17 17.73 -12.10
N LYS A 435 20.34 17.75 -12.75
CA LYS A 435 21.08 18.98 -13.10
C LYS A 435 20.27 19.86 -14.04
N GLU A 436 19.87 21.05 -13.61
CA GLU A 436 19.09 21.97 -14.43
C GLU A 436 19.80 22.31 -15.75
N LYS A 437 21.13 22.56 -15.70
CA LYS A 437 21.96 22.87 -16.88
C LYS A 437 22.00 21.75 -17.92
N SER A 438 21.72 20.52 -17.53
CA SER A 438 21.73 19.32 -18.38
C SER A 438 20.34 18.83 -18.75
N PHE A 439 19.26 19.49 -18.30
CA PHE A 439 17.88 19.13 -18.61
C PHE A 439 17.22 20.23 -19.44
N GLN A 440 16.70 19.88 -20.60
CA GLN A 440 15.97 20.83 -21.43
C GLN A 440 14.46 20.72 -21.16
N LYS A 441 13.85 21.84 -20.84
CA LYS A 441 12.41 21.93 -20.62
C LYS A 441 11.59 21.41 -21.82
N THR A 442 12.13 21.57 -23.04
CA THR A 442 11.51 21.06 -24.26
C THR A 442 11.28 19.56 -24.26
N TRP A 443 12.11 18.76 -23.57
CA TRP A 443 11.90 17.31 -23.43
C TRP A 443 10.67 17.02 -22.57
N ALA A 444 10.50 17.73 -21.46
CA ALA A 444 9.30 17.64 -20.63
C ALA A 444 8.04 18.11 -21.38
N ASP A 445 8.13 19.22 -22.10
CA ASP A 445 7.00 19.75 -22.89
C ASP A 445 6.59 18.76 -24.01
N ALA A 446 7.53 18.15 -24.72
CA ALA A 446 7.26 17.12 -25.74
C ALA A 446 6.63 15.86 -25.13
N PHE A 447 7.18 15.38 -24.01
CA PHE A 447 6.64 14.25 -23.25
C PHE A 447 5.18 14.51 -22.83
N LEU A 448 4.93 15.62 -22.15
CA LEU A 448 3.60 15.98 -21.65
C LEU A 448 2.61 16.24 -22.78
N LYS A 449 3.06 16.83 -23.91
CA LYS A 449 2.22 17.02 -25.09
C LYS A 449 1.77 15.68 -25.70
N THR A 450 2.62 14.67 -25.66
CA THR A 450 2.29 13.33 -26.16
C THR A 450 1.30 12.62 -25.24
N LEU A 451 1.41 12.84 -23.90
CA LEU A 451 0.60 12.16 -22.91
C LEU A 451 -0.72 12.88 -22.57
N ASN A 452 -0.83 14.17 -22.77
CA ASN A 452 -2.00 14.99 -22.43
C ASN A 452 -2.78 15.43 -23.66
#